data_70947832bc6f15d00aba96c86e361c7d
#
_entry.id   70947832bc6f15d00aba96c86e361c7d
#
_cell.length_a   1.000
_cell.length_b   1.000
_cell.length_c   1.000
_cell.angle_alpha   90.00
_cell.angle_beta   90.00
_cell.angle_gamma   90.00
#
_symmetry.space_group_name_H-M   'P 1'
#
loop_
_entity.id
_entity.type
_entity.pdbx_description
1 polymer ?
#
loop_
_entity_poly.entity_id
_entity_poly.type
_entity_poly.pdbx_seq_one_letter_code
_entity_poly.pdbx_strand_id
1 'polypeptide(L)'
;KKLKDQHGIEFLSIGGGLGIMYEDALASGDVKWWNRKAAKDILTPAKYAATLVPRLKPLGLKILIEPGRFISGNAGILVTRVEHVKNTGKKYFAIVDAAMNDLIRPAFYESYHEIIPVKQSKARAVKTDVVGPICETGDTFCKDRPIPRVAEGDHLALLSAGAYGFVMAGTYN
;
A
#
# COMPACT_ATOMS: atom_id res chain seq x y z
N LYS A 1 -18.61 -13.45 -27.11
CA LYS A 1 -19.65 -14.36 -27.61
C LYS A 1 -19.15 -15.12 -28.84
N LYS A 2 -18.68 -14.44 -29.91
CA LYS A 2 -18.15 -15.05 -31.12
C LYS A 2 -17.09 -16.14 -30.83
N LEU A 3 -16.12 -15.88 -29.96
CA LEU A 3 -15.11 -16.87 -29.59
C LEU A 3 -15.71 -18.09 -28.85
N LYS A 4 -16.72 -17.87 -28.01
CA LYS A 4 -17.44 -18.97 -27.35
C LYS A 4 -18.08 -19.90 -28.39
N ASP A 5 -18.78 -19.31 -29.34
CA ASP A 5 -19.50 -20.06 -30.37
C ASP A 5 -18.55 -20.79 -31.33
N GLN A 6 -17.36 -20.22 -31.63
CA GLN A 6 -16.38 -20.79 -32.55
C GLN A 6 -15.43 -21.80 -31.89
N HIS A 7 -15.07 -21.61 -30.62
CA HIS A 7 -14.00 -22.35 -29.97
C HIS A 7 -14.43 -23.04 -28.67
N GLY A 8 -15.71 -22.96 -28.30
CA GLY A 8 -16.22 -23.64 -27.11
C GLY A 8 -15.62 -23.20 -25.78
N ILE A 9 -15.15 -21.93 -25.69
CA ILE A 9 -14.58 -21.44 -24.43
C ILE A 9 -15.64 -21.43 -23.32
N GLU A 10 -15.24 -21.84 -22.11
CA GLU A 10 -16.13 -22.01 -20.96
C GLU A 10 -15.98 -20.87 -19.96
N PHE A 11 -14.82 -20.23 -19.90
CA PHE A 11 -14.52 -19.19 -18.93
C PHE A 11 -13.77 -18.01 -19.55
N LEU A 12 -13.83 -16.88 -18.87
CA LEU A 12 -13.13 -15.64 -19.21
C LEU A 12 -12.50 -15.07 -17.95
N SER A 13 -11.17 -14.93 -17.92
CA SER A 13 -10.52 -14.12 -16.91
C SER A 13 -10.56 -12.64 -17.33
N ILE A 14 -10.96 -11.80 -16.41
CA ILE A 14 -10.91 -10.34 -16.56
C ILE A 14 -9.73 -9.72 -15.81
N GLY A 15 -8.83 -10.58 -15.29
CA GLY A 15 -7.64 -10.17 -14.58
C GLY A 15 -7.92 -9.60 -13.19
N GLY A 16 -7.00 -8.78 -12.71
CA GLY A 16 -7.06 -8.13 -11.40
C GLY A 16 -7.52 -6.66 -11.48
N GLY A 17 -6.74 -5.78 -10.86
CA GLY A 17 -6.94 -4.32 -10.92
C GLY A 17 -7.81 -3.75 -9.80
N LEU A 18 -8.43 -4.57 -8.94
CA LEU A 18 -9.12 -4.06 -7.76
C LEU A 18 -8.08 -3.52 -6.76
N GLY A 19 -8.17 -2.22 -6.46
CA GLY A 19 -7.25 -1.50 -5.60
C GLY A 19 -7.55 -1.67 -4.11
N ILE A 20 -6.64 -1.11 -3.29
CA ILE A 20 -6.78 -0.99 -1.83
C ILE A 20 -6.57 0.45 -1.40
N MET A 21 -6.87 0.75 -0.14
CA MET A 21 -6.52 2.01 0.48
C MET A 21 -5.06 1.97 0.92
N TYR A 22 -4.25 2.89 0.41
CA TYR A 22 -2.89 3.13 0.88
C TYR A 22 -2.83 4.32 1.84
N GLU A 23 -3.55 5.37 1.50
CA GLU A 23 -3.78 6.53 2.37
C GLU A 23 -4.94 6.22 3.32
N ASP A 24 -4.84 6.61 4.57
CA ASP A 24 -5.80 6.21 5.62
C ASP A 24 -5.97 4.67 5.77
N ALA A 25 -4.92 3.90 5.48
CA ALA A 25 -4.99 2.43 5.49
C ALA A 25 -5.45 1.89 6.85
N LEU A 26 -4.89 2.42 7.94
CA LEU A 26 -5.30 2.04 9.29
C LEU A 26 -6.76 2.45 9.58
N ALA A 27 -7.11 3.69 9.27
CA ALA A 27 -8.45 4.22 9.51
C ALA A 27 -9.53 3.50 8.70
N SER A 28 -9.20 3.03 7.49
CA SER A 28 -10.11 2.28 6.62
C SER A 28 -10.48 0.90 7.16
N GLY A 29 -9.81 0.40 8.20
CA GLY A 29 -10.21 -0.78 8.95
C GLY A 29 -11.48 -0.59 9.78
N ASP A 30 -11.86 0.65 10.08
CA ASP A 30 -13.11 0.96 10.81
C ASP A 30 -14.27 1.15 9.82
N VAL A 31 -15.37 0.41 10.06
CA VAL A 31 -16.60 0.52 9.26
C VAL A 31 -17.12 1.96 9.18
N LYS A 32 -16.98 2.76 10.25
CA LYS A 32 -17.39 4.17 10.29
C LYS A 32 -16.63 5.04 9.29
N TRP A 33 -15.38 4.67 8.96
CA TRP A 33 -14.59 5.41 7.98
C TRP A 33 -15.27 5.39 6.59
N TRP A 34 -15.87 4.26 6.20
CA TRP A 34 -16.55 4.07 4.92
C TRP A 34 -17.84 4.88 4.76
N ASN A 35 -18.38 5.39 5.86
CA ASN A 35 -19.54 6.30 5.85
C ASN A 35 -19.17 7.75 5.53
N ARG A 36 -17.88 8.09 5.45
CA ARG A 36 -17.41 9.44 5.12
C ARG A 36 -17.62 9.75 3.64
N LYS A 37 -17.81 11.04 3.33
CA LYS A 37 -17.99 11.51 1.94
C LYS A 37 -16.83 11.10 1.04
N ALA A 38 -15.59 11.17 1.52
CA ALA A 38 -14.39 10.79 0.79
C ALA A 38 -14.36 9.31 0.36
N ALA A 39 -15.06 8.42 1.09
CA ALA A 39 -15.13 6.99 0.74
C ALA A 39 -16.14 6.69 -0.37
N LYS A 40 -17.03 7.62 -0.71
CA LYS A 40 -18.11 7.38 -1.68
C LYS A 40 -17.62 7.10 -3.09
N ASP A 41 -16.49 7.70 -3.47
CA ASP A 41 -15.92 7.55 -4.83
C ASP A 41 -14.97 6.36 -4.95
N ILE A 42 -14.70 5.66 -3.85
CA ILE A 42 -13.80 4.51 -3.85
C ILE A 42 -14.48 3.31 -4.52
N LEU A 43 -13.72 2.62 -5.36
CA LEU A 43 -14.16 1.39 -6.01
C LEU A 43 -14.20 0.24 -5.01
N THR A 44 -15.36 -0.03 -4.46
CA THR A 44 -15.58 -1.20 -3.60
C THR A 44 -15.89 -2.45 -4.44
N PRO A 45 -15.73 -3.69 -3.88
CA PRO A 45 -16.14 -4.91 -4.57
C PRO A 45 -17.59 -4.89 -5.04
N ALA A 46 -18.49 -4.30 -4.26
CA ALA A 46 -19.90 -4.16 -4.64
C ALA A 46 -20.08 -3.25 -5.87
N LYS A 47 -19.42 -2.08 -5.90
CA LYS A 47 -19.46 -1.19 -7.07
C LYS A 47 -18.81 -1.84 -8.31
N TYR A 48 -17.69 -2.54 -8.11
CA TYR A 48 -17.03 -3.30 -9.16
C TYR A 48 -17.96 -4.35 -9.76
N ALA A 49 -18.59 -5.16 -8.91
CA ALA A 49 -19.59 -6.15 -9.34
C ALA A 49 -20.79 -5.51 -10.02
N ALA A 50 -21.36 -4.45 -9.46
CA ALA A 50 -22.52 -3.75 -10.05
C ALA A 50 -22.22 -3.21 -11.47
N THR A 51 -20.99 -2.82 -11.73
CA THR A 51 -20.55 -2.34 -13.05
C THR A 51 -20.33 -3.47 -14.05
N LEU A 52 -19.74 -4.57 -13.62
CA LEU A 52 -19.28 -5.64 -14.53
C LEU A 52 -20.33 -6.73 -14.77
N VAL A 53 -21.06 -7.14 -13.72
CA VAL A 53 -22.01 -8.25 -13.83
C VAL A 53 -23.04 -8.05 -14.95
N PRO A 54 -23.68 -6.88 -15.14
CA PRO A 54 -24.63 -6.69 -16.22
C PRO A 54 -24.01 -6.87 -17.62
N ARG A 55 -22.73 -6.58 -17.78
CA ARG A 55 -22.01 -6.70 -19.06
C ARG A 55 -21.51 -8.12 -19.32
N LEU A 56 -21.14 -8.84 -18.28
CA LEU A 56 -20.53 -10.17 -18.39
C LEU A 56 -21.55 -11.32 -18.35
N LYS A 57 -22.63 -11.17 -17.57
CA LYS A 57 -23.68 -12.19 -17.45
C LYS A 57 -24.25 -12.65 -18.80
N PRO A 58 -24.51 -11.75 -19.79
CA PRO A 58 -25.04 -12.17 -21.09
C PRO A 58 -24.09 -13.01 -21.95
N LEU A 59 -22.80 -13.12 -21.56
CA LEU A 59 -21.83 -13.96 -22.26
C LEU A 59 -22.05 -15.44 -21.97
N GLY A 60 -22.70 -15.78 -20.85
CA GLY A 60 -22.91 -17.15 -20.42
C GLY A 60 -21.61 -17.92 -20.15
N LEU A 61 -20.56 -17.22 -19.76
CA LEU A 61 -19.24 -17.76 -19.41
C LEU A 61 -19.04 -17.74 -17.90
N LYS A 62 -18.21 -18.65 -17.38
CA LYS A 62 -17.66 -18.55 -16.03
C LYS A 62 -16.65 -17.41 -16.00
N ILE A 63 -16.85 -16.44 -15.11
CA ILE A 63 -15.98 -15.29 -14.98
C ILE A 63 -14.97 -15.57 -13.87
N LEU A 64 -13.68 -15.40 -14.19
CA LEU A 64 -12.57 -15.47 -13.27
C LEU A 64 -12.05 -14.05 -13.00
N ILE A 65 -11.68 -13.78 -11.76
CA ILE A 65 -11.01 -12.54 -11.34
C ILE A 65 -9.76 -12.88 -10.56
N GLU A 66 -8.76 -12.01 -10.62
CA GLU A 66 -7.44 -12.20 -10.02
C GLU A 66 -7.08 -11.01 -9.10
N PRO A 67 -7.85 -10.77 -8.01
CA PRO A 67 -7.75 -9.55 -7.22
C PRO A 67 -6.58 -9.59 -6.22
N GLY A 68 -5.36 -9.92 -6.67
CA GLY A 68 -4.19 -10.17 -5.83
C GLY A 68 -3.90 -9.04 -4.85
N ARG A 69 -3.80 -7.80 -5.32
CA ARG A 69 -3.57 -6.63 -4.45
C ARG A 69 -4.68 -6.47 -3.40
N PHE A 70 -5.92 -6.64 -3.80
CA PHE A 70 -7.06 -6.50 -2.90
C PHE A 70 -7.05 -7.53 -1.77
N ILE A 71 -6.61 -8.76 -2.07
CA ILE A 71 -6.54 -9.85 -1.09
C ILE A 71 -5.36 -9.67 -0.14
N SER A 72 -4.16 -9.38 -0.68
CA SER A 72 -2.92 -9.43 0.10
C SER A 72 -2.41 -8.07 0.56
N GLY A 73 -2.80 -6.97 -0.08
CA GLY A 73 -2.20 -5.66 0.16
C GLY A 73 -2.24 -5.22 1.62
N ASN A 74 -3.42 -5.21 2.23
CA ASN A 74 -3.60 -4.80 3.62
C ASN A 74 -3.35 -5.93 4.63
N ALA A 75 -3.02 -7.14 4.16
CA ALA A 75 -2.73 -8.28 5.02
C ALA A 75 -1.28 -8.29 5.55
N GLY A 76 -0.43 -7.38 5.08
CA GLY A 76 0.97 -7.29 5.50
C GLY A 76 1.42 -5.87 5.80
N ILE A 77 2.37 -5.77 6.73
CA ILE A 77 3.07 -4.54 7.10
C ILE A 77 4.58 -4.80 7.05
N LEU A 78 5.37 -3.75 6.83
CA LEU A 78 6.81 -3.75 7.09
C LEU A 78 7.05 -3.03 8.41
N VAL A 79 7.64 -3.71 9.38
CA VAL A 79 8.07 -3.12 10.65
C VAL A 79 9.55 -2.80 10.54
N THR A 80 9.94 -1.61 10.96
CA THR A 80 11.32 -1.14 10.92
C THR A 80 11.66 -0.38 12.20
N ARG A 81 12.92 -0.44 12.60
CA ARG A 81 13.44 0.27 13.76
C ARG A 81 14.12 1.58 13.33
N VAL A 82 13.90 2.63 14.08
CA VAL A 82 14.62 3.90 13.92
C VAL A 82 16.03 3.74 14.50
N GLU A 83 17.05 3.76 13.66
CA GLU A 83 18.45 3.66 14.05
C GLU A 83 18.99 5.03 14.47
N HIS A 84 18.70 6.06 13.69
CA HIS A 84 19.15 7.42 13.96
C HIS A 84 18.07 8.44 13.65
N VAL A 85 18.15 9.55 14.40
CA VAL A 85 17.32 10.73 14.15
C VAL A 85 18.22 11.92 13.86
N LYS A 86 18.02 12.60 12.73
CA LYS A 86 18.78 13.80 12.35
C LYS A 86 17.85 14.99 12.18
N ASN A 87 18.14 16.07 12.87
CA ASN A 87 17.45 17.34 12.72
C ASN A 87 18.44 18.40 12.19
N THR A 88 18.18 18.92 10.99
CA THR A 88 19.03 19.93 10.35
C THR A 88 18.54 21.37 10.60
N GLY A 89 17.48 21.55 11.40
CA GLY A 89 16.76 22.82 11.54
C GLY A 89 15.75 23.08 10.41
N LYS A 90 16.01 22.54 9.22
CA LYS A 90 15.10 22.62 8.05
C LYS A 90 14.33 21.32 7.82
N LYS A 91 14.95 20.18 8.10
CA LYS A 91 14.40 18.85 7.89
C LYS A 91 14.64 17.95 9.08
N TYR A 92 13.69 17.06 9.32
CA TYR A 92 13.78 16.01 10.30
C TYR A 92 13.80 14.66 9.58
N PHE A 93 14.84 13.86 9.85
CA PHE A 93 15.04 12.56 9.27
C PHE A 93 14.88 11.48 10.33
N ALA A 94 14.15 10.43 10.01
CA ALA A 94 14.19 9.15 10.70
C ALA A 94 14.91 8.16 9.77
N ILE A 95 16.10 7.76 10.14
CA ILE A 95 16.91 6.77 9.44
C ILE A 95 16.57 5.43 10.06
N VAL A 96 16.07 4.50 9.25
CA VAL A 96 15.56 3.22 9.71
C VAL A 96 16.44 2.06 9.22
N ASP A 97 16.28 0.87 9.81
CA ASP A 97 17.02 -0.34 9.42
C ASP A 97 16.44 -1.04 8.18
N ALA A 98 15.18 -0.79 7.82
CA ALA A 98 14.65 -1.23 6.54
C ALA A 98 15.15 -0.35 5.40
N ALA A 99 15.23 -0.92 4.20
CA ALA A 99 15.70 -0.27 3.00
C ALA A 99 14.75 -0.43 1.82
N MET A 100 15.06 0.23 0.71
CA MET A 100 14.40 -0.02 -0.57
C MET A 100 14.47 -1.49 -1.00
N ASN A 101 15.43 -2.24 -0.48
CA ASN A 101 15.55 -3.69 -0.67
C ASN A 101 14.37 -4.46 -0.10
N ASP A 102 13.80 -3.99 1.02
CA ASP A 102 12.69 -4.65 1.72
C ASP A 102 11.35 -4.22 1.15
N LEU A 103 11.24 -2.95 0.76
CA LEU A 103 10.03 -2.37 0.16
C LEU A 103 10.42 -1.37 -0.94
N ILE A 104 10.61 -1.86 -2.16
CA ILE A 104 11.08 -1.04 -3.27
C ILE A 104 10.06 -0.05 -3.81
N ARG A 105 8.78 -0.26 -3.52
CA ARG A 105 7.68 0.48 -4.16
C ARG A 105 7.74 2.01 -3.98
N PRO A 106 8.10 2.58 -2.82
CA PRO A 106 8.29 4.03 -2.69
C PRO A 106 9.39 4.57 -3.60
N ALA A 107 10.51 3.88 -3.68
CA ALA A 107 11.65 4.29 -4.51
C ALA A 107 11.38 4.14 -6.00
N PHE A 108 10.73 3.05 -6.41
CA PHE A 108 10.58 2.67 -7.83
C PHE A 108 9.33 3.23 -8.49
N TYR A 109 8.24 3.38 -7.72
CA TYR A 109 6.93 3.81 -8.23
C TYR A 109 6.41 5.09 -7.56
N GLU A 110 7.19 5.72 -6.69
CA GLU A 110 6.71 6.82 -5.82
C GLU A 110 5.44 6.43 -5.04
N SER A 111 5.30 5.14 -4.75
CA SER A 111 4.09 4.60 -4.13
C SER A 111 3.96 5.06 -2.70
N TYR A 112 2.78 5.55 -2.36
CA TYR A 112 2.43 5.87 -0.99
C TYR A 112 2.26 4.59 -0.15
N HIS A 113 2.84 4.59 1.05
CA HIS A 113 2.52 3.69 2.14
C HIS A 113 2.29 4.54 3.39
N GLU A 114 1.22 4.29 4.12
CA GLU A 114 1.01 4.96 5.40
C GLU A 114 2.08 4.48 6.38
N ILE A 115 2.70 5.42 7.10
CA ILE A 115 3.77 5.15 8.07
C ILE A 115 3.31 5.65 9.42
N ILE A 116 3.27 4.75 10.39
CA ILE A 116 2.83 5.05 11.75
C ILE A 116 3.84 4.51 12.78
N PRO A 117 3.98 5.15 13.94
CA PRO A 117 4.66 4.53 15.07
C PRO A 117 3.92 3.27 15.55
N VAL A 118 4.65 2.17 15.77
CA VAL A 118 4.08 0.93 16.31
C VAL A 118 3.54 1.15 17.73
N LYS A 119 4.27 1.91 18.53
CA LYS A 119 3.78 2.34 19.86
C LYS A 119 3.00 3.64 19.69
N GLN A 120 1.77 3.63 20.15
CA GLN A 120 0.91 4.81 20.13
C GLN A 120 1.60 5.99 20.84
N SER A 121 1.74 7.11 20.16
CA SER A 121 2.40 8.30 20.67
C SER A 121 1.49 9.52 20.63
N LYS A 122 1.54 10.32 21.73
CA LYS A 122 0.88 11.64 21.80
C LYS A 122 1.83 12.77 21.38
N ALA A 123 3.04 12.44 20.95
CA ALA A 123 4.01 13.43 20.49
C ALA A 123 3.45 14.24 19.30
N ARG A 124 3.84 15.51 19.24
CA ARG A 124 3.47 16.38 18.10
C ARG A 124 4.01 15.79 16.81
N ALA A 125 3.19 15.73 15.78
CA ALA A 125 3.62 15.38 14.44
C ALA A 125 4.59 16.43 13.89
N VAL A 126 5.67 15.96 13.27
CA VAL A 126 6.66 16.78 12.57
C VAL A 126 6.82 16.29 11.14
N LYS A 127 7.14 17.18 10.21
CA LYS A 127 7.46 16.80 8.84
C LYS A 127 8.75 15.98 8.84
N THR A 128 8.64 14.71 8.51
CA THR A 128 9.70 13.71 8.60
C THR A 128 9.96 13.11 7.23
N ASP A 129 11.24 13.01 6.86
CA ASP A 129 11.72 12.15 5.80
C ASP A 129 12.10 10.82 6.45
N VAL A 130 11.49 9.70 6.03
CA VAL A 130 11.86 8.35 6.47
C VAL A 130 12.73 7.74 5.39
N VAL A 131 13.97 7.41 5.74
CA VAL A 131 15.01 6.94 4.81
C VAL A 131 15.68 5.69 5.33
N GLY A 132 16.11 4.83 4.42
CA GLY A 132 16.85 3.62 4.75
C GLY A 132 18.36 3.87 4.89
N PRO A 133 19.15 2.80 5.15
CA PRO A 133 20.58 2.89 5.40
C PRO A 133 21.45 2.80 4.12
N ILE A 134 20.85 2.57 2.96
CA ILE A 134 21.59 2.33 1.73
C ILE A 134 22.18 3.65 1.18
N CYS A 135 23.40 3.60 0.65
CA CYS A 135 24.06 4.72 0.00
C CYS A 135 23.47 5.00 -1.39
N GLU A 136 22.16 5.24 -1.43
CA GLU A 136 21.36 5.50 -2.64
C GLU A 136 20.32 6.58 -2.32
N THR A 137 20.27 7.61 -3.15
CA THR A 137 19.32 8.72 -2.99
C THR A 137 17.86 8.25 -3.04
N GLY A 138 17.61 7.16 -3.76
CA GLY A 138 16.29 6.52 -3.87
C GLY A 138 15.84 5.78 -2.61
N ASP A 139 16.71 5.51 -1.65
CA ASP A 139 16.38 4.78 -0.42
C ASP A 139 15.57 5.64 0.55
N THR A 140 14.38 6.00 0.11
CA THR A 140 13.46 6.90 0.80
C THR A 140 12.05 6.33 0.78
N PHE A 141 11.45 6.16 1.96
CA PHE A 141 10.08 5.67 2.11
C PHE A 141 9.04 6.80 2.03
N CYS A 142 9.39 7.98 2.53
CA CYS A 142 8.56 9.19 2.37
C CYS A 142 9.37 10.46 2.60
N LYS A 143 8.85 11.58 2.09
CA LYS A 143 9.41 12.94 2.30
C LYS A 143 8.35 13.86 2.90
N ASP A 144 8.78 14.75 3.80
CA ASP A 144 7.96 15.81 4.43
C ASP A 144 6.63 15.30 5.02
N ARG A 145 6.58 14.04 5.46
CA ARG A 145 5.34 13.45 5.98
C ARG A 145 5.13 13.81 7.44
N PRO A 146 3.92 14.25 7.83
CA PRO A 146 3.58 14.44 9.23
C PRO A 146 3.54 13.11 9.97
N ILE A 147 4.55 12.83 10.79
CA ILE A 147 4.65 11.64 11.64
C ILE A 147 4.86 12.11 13.08
N PRO A 148 4.21 11.50 14.09
CA PRO A 148 4.54 11.76 15.49
C PRO A 148 6.04 11.64 15.70
N ARG A 149 6.66 12.62 16.39
CA ARG A 149 8.09 12.63 16.60
C ARG A 149 8.56 11.32 17.24
N VAL A 150 9.55 10.69 16.62
CA VAL A 150 10.16 9.43 17.05
C VAL A 150 11.58 9.66 17.57
N ALA A 151 12.09 8.69 18.31
CA ALA A 151 13.44 8.62 18.82
C ALA A 151 14.16 7.36 18.32
N GLU A 152 15.47 7.30 18.49
CA GLU A 152 16.26 6.09 18.24
C GLU A 152 15.74 4.92 19.09
N GLY A 153 15.62 3.75 18.47
CA GLY A 153 15.04 2.55 19.07
C GLY A 153 13.51 2.43 18.92
N ASP A 154 12.81 3.49 18.52
CA ASP A 154 11.38 3.39 18.22
C ASP A 154 11.14 2.54 16.96
N HIS A 155 9.93 1.97 16.85
CA HIS A 155 9.53 1.20 15.69
C HIS A 155 8.46 1.93 14.88
N LEU A 156 8.61 1.89 13.58
CA LEU A 156 7.63 2.35 12.60
C LEU A 156 7.02 1.14 11.87
N ALA A 157 5.76 1.25 11.49
CA ALA A 157 5.10 0.31 10.61
C ALA A 157 4.73 1.02 9.30
N LEU A 158 5.17 0.45 8.17
CA LEU A 158 4.72 0.82 6.84
C LEU A 158 3.56 -0.09 6.47
N LEU A 159 2.37 0.47 6.35
CA LEU A 159 1.14 -0.27 6.13
C LEU A 159 0.97 -0.67 4.67
N SER A 160 0.06 -1.61 4.42
CA SER A 160 -0.31 -2.08 3.08
C SER A 160 0.89 -2.64 2.28
N ALA A 161 1.82 -3.30 2.97
CA ALA A 161 3.01 -3.90 2.37
C ALA A 161 2.83 -5.36 1.93
N GLY A 162 1.64 -5.95 2.10
CA GLY A 162 1.40 -7.36 1.79
C GLY A 162 1.40 -7.68 0.29
N ALA A 163 1.06 -6.71 -0.57
CA ALA A 163 1.17 -6.86 -2.02
C ALA A 163 2.41 -6.10 -2.52
N TYR A 164 3.26 -6.81 -3.28
CA TYR A 164 4.46 -6.24 -3.91
C TYR A 164 5.48 -5.65 -2.91
N GLY A 165 5.41 -6.03 -1.62
CA GLY A 165 6.46 -5.81 -0.64
C GLY A 165 7.49 -6.93 -0.77
N PHE A 166 7.34 -7.98 0.02
CA PHE A 166 8.31 -9.09 0.07
C PHE A 166 8.60 -9.73 -1.28
N VAL A 167 7.59 -9.91 -2.16
CA VAL A 167 7.77 -10.53 -3.48
C VAL A 167 8.68 -9.71 -4.43
N MET A 168 8.85 -8.43 -4.16
CA MET A 168 9.76 -7.54 -4.91
C MET A 168 11.01 -7.18 -4.10
N ALA A 169 11.19 -7.77 -2.92
CA ALA A 169 12.40 -7.59 -2.14
C ALA A 169 13.62 -8.11 -2.90
N GLY A 170 14.75 -7.46 -2.73
CA GLY A 170 15.97 -7.74 -3.47
C GLY A 170 17.22 -7.61 -2.62
N THR A 171 18.35 -7.87 -3.25
CA THR A 171 19.67 -7.82 -2.62
C THR A 171 20.54 -6.69 -3.20
N TYR A 172 19.91 -5.62 -3.67
CA TYR A 172 20.60 -4.44 -4.17
C TYR A 172 21.35 -3.73 -3.04
N ASN A 173 22.66 -3.59 -3.20
CA ASN A 173 23.63 -2.95 -2.29
C ASN A 173 23.78 -3.68 -0.95
#